data_3e8cb8e09ef1608751f866ad99745f20
#
_entry.id   3e8cb8e09ef1608751f866ad99745f20
#
_cell.length_a   1.000
_cell.length_b   1.000
_cell.length_c   1.000
_cell.angle_alpha   90.00
_cell.angle_beta   90.00
_cell.angle_gamma   90.00
#
_symmetry.space_group_name_H-M   'P 1'
#
loop_
_entity.id
_entity.type
_entity.pdbx_description
1 polymer ?
#
loop_
_entity_poly.entity_id
_entity_poly.type
_entity_poly.pdbx_seq_one_letter_code
_entity_poly.pdbx_strand_id
1 'polypeptide(L)'
;MSETATILVVDDLPANRDLMARRLERSGFRVLSAASGPEALELVRRGSVDLVLLDIMMPGMTGFDVLRTLRATRSSAALPVLMVTAKTDSDDVVEALSLGANDYIFKPVDYPVALARIQKELRTTQAVRSEAATTVEPRSPAQAVPGSVLGGRYRLDAAIGGGSFGTVFRARHLELNRDVAVKILATSAGTDPEALARFRREGDSACRVQHPNAVAVFDFAVNPGGVAYLVMELLEGHSLEKELEERGPLQPVRCAEIVVPVCAALAAAHAAGVVHRDIKPSNVFLHRTKQGELPKVLDFGIAKLAAGSAIGQRLTIDGSLLGTPAYMAPERFRRGPYGSKSDVYSVGVMLYEMLAGRLPFIPSSADPLALVAMQAEEDPPPLRLRRPDVEPPLEGLVLSALSRDPELRPTADQLARRLARTVADPYTPLDEPA
;
A
#
# COMPACT_ATOMS: atom_id res chain seq x y z
N MET A 1 35.78 -17.62 7.25
CA MET A 1 36.19 -17.00 5.97
C MET A 1 34.93 -16.86 5.16
N SER A 2 34.41 -15.62 4.91
CA SER A 2 33.20 -15.45 4.10
C SER A 2 33.56 -15.81 2.65
N GLU A 3 32.83 -16.75 2.06
CA GLU A 3 32.95 -17.09 0.64
C GLU A 3 32.73 -15.85 -0.21
N THR A 4 33.60 -15.59 -1.18
CA THR A 4 33.52 -14.49 -2.12
C THR A 4 32.30 -14.74 -3.04
N ALA A 5 31.31 -13.84 -3.03
CA ALA A 5 30.10 -13.98 -3.83
C ALA A 5 30.39 -13.97 -5.34
N THR A 6 29.72 -14.83 -6.09
CA THR A 6 29.87 -15.00 -7.54
C THR A 6 28.74 -14.29 -8.28
N ILE A 7 29.08 -13.29 -9.11
CA ILE A 7 28.15 -12.52 -9.91
C ILE A 7 28.25 -12.94 -11.38
N LEU A 8 27.10 -13.27 -12.00
CA LEU A 8 27.04 -13.51 -13.45
C LEU A 8 26.64 -12.22 -14.18
N VAL A 9 27.51 -11.78 -15.09
CA VAL A 9 27.27 -10.63 -15.97
C VAL A 9 26.84 -11.15 -17.34
N VAL A 10 25.64 -10.77 -17.78
CA VAL A 10 25.03 -11.17 -19.06
C VAL A 10 24.78 -9.94 -19.91
N ASP A 11 25.50 -9.77 -20.99
CA ASP A 11 25.37 -8.65 -21.96
C ASP A 11 25.96 -9.14 -23.28
N ASP A 12 25.32 -8.92 -24.42
CA ASP A 12 25.79 -9.38 -25.72
C ASP A 12 27.02 -8.59 -26.22
N LEU A 13 27.18 -7.34 -25.74
CA LEU A 13 28.30 -6.47 -26.12
C LEU A 13 29.53 -6.77 -25.25
N PRO A 14 30.66 -7.25 -25.86
CA PRO A 14 31.85 -7.59 -25.09
C PRO A 14 32.42 -6.42 -24.25
N ALA A 15 32.35 -5.20 -24.78
CA ALA A 15 32.87 -4.01 -24.11
C ALA A 15 32.13 -3.71 -22.79
N ASN A 16 30.79 -3.86 -22.76
CA ASN A 16 29.97 -3.67 -21.57
C ASN A 16 30.27 -4.76 -20.54
N ARG A 17 30.30 -6.00 -21.00
CA ARG A 17 30.54 -7.19 -20.19
C ARG A 17 31.90 -7.12 -19.51
N ASP A 18 32.97 -6.82 -20.28
CA ASP A 18 34.33 -6.72 -19.75
C ASP A 18 34.51 -5.55 -18.77
N LEU A 19 33.90 -4.39 -19.08
CA LEU A 19 33.96 -3.24 -18.18
C LEU A 19 33.31 -3.54 -16.82
N MET A 20 32.11 -4.14 -16.86
CA MET A 20 31.39 -4.50 -15.64
C MET A 20 32.14 -5.57 -14.85
N ALA A 21 32.64 -6.61 -15.52
CA ALA A 21 33.42 -7.69 -14.88
C ALA A 21 34.63 -7.13 -14.14
N ARG A 22 35.48 -6.34 -14.81
CA ARG A 22 36.69 -5.74 -14.20
C ARG A 22 36.38 -4.87 -12.98
N ARG A 23 35.26 -4.11 -13.01
CA ARG A 23 34.87 -3.26 -11.88
C ARG A 23 34.40 -4.08 -10.69
N LEU A 24 33.63 -5.13 -10.92
CA LEU A 24 33.15 -6.04 -9.89
C LEU A 24 34.29 -6.85 -9.25
N GLU A 25 35.23 -7.34 -10.06
CA GLU A 25 36.44 -8.03 -9.58
C GLU A 25 37.29 -7.13 -8.67
N ARG A 26 37.47 -5.85 -9.06
CA ARG A 26 38.16 -4.86 -8.20
C ARG A 26 37.44 -4.59 -6.89
N SER A 27 36.12 -4.81 -6.86
CA SER A 27 35.29 -4.69 -5.64
C SER A 27 35.24 -5.99 -4.82
N GLY A 28 36.01 -7.02 -5.18
CA GLY A 28 36.18 -8.25 -4.42
C GLY A 28 35.19 -9.36 -4.75
N PHE A 29 34.44 -9.27 -5.85
CA PHE A 29 33.53 -10.33 -6.31
C PHE A 29 34.21 -11.30 -7.28
N ARG A 30 33.75 -12.54 -7.30
CA ARG A 30 34.04 -13.46 -8.37
C ARG A 30 33.06 -13.21 -9.51
N VAL A 31 33.52 -13.12 -10.75
CA VAL A 31 32.68 -12.81 -11.90
C VAL A 31 32.67 -13.96 -12.90
N LEU A 32 31.47 -14.33 -13.34
CA LEU A 32 31.22 -15.14 -14.53
C LEU A 32 30.60 -14.25 -15.60
N SER A 33 30.88 -14.55 -16.86
CA SER A 33 30.37 -13.76 -17.99
C SER A 33 29.65 -14.66 -18.99
N ALA A 34 28.52 -14.18 -19.53
CA ALA A 34 27.76 -14.82 -20.60
C ALA A 34 27.47 -13.80 -21.70
N ALA A 35 27.60 -14.20 -22.97
CA ALA A 35 27.33 -13.37 -24.13
C ALA A 35 25.91 -13.57 -24.68
N SER A 36 25.11 -14.47 -24.10
CA SER A 36 23.76 -14.80 -24.56
C SER A 36 22.90 -15.42 -23.47
N GLY A 37 21.58 -15.39 -23.67
CA GLY A 37 20.61 -16.01 -22.76
C GLY A 37 20.86 -17.51 -22.52
N PRO A 38 21.02 -18.35 -23.56
CA PRO A 38 21.30 -19.77 -23.38
C PRO A 38 22.58 -20.05 -22.57
N GLU A 39 23.64 -19.28 -22.79
CA GLU A 39 24.89 -19.40 -22.03
C GLU A 39 24.68 -19.02 -20.54
N ALA A 40 23.93 -17.97 -20.29
CA ALA A 40 23.59 -17.54 -18.93
C ALA A 40 22.82 -18.63 -18.18
N LEU A 41 21.80 -19.23 -18.81
CA LEU A 41 21.03 -20.32 -18.23
C LEU A 41 21.88 -21.56 -17.92
N GLU A 42 22.85 -21.89 -18.80
CA GLU A 42 23.75 -23.01 -18.58
C GLU A 42 24.69 -22.76 -17.39
N LEU A 43 25.23 -21.54 -17.26
CA LEU A 43 26.09 -21.17 -16.12
C LEU A 43 25.31 -21.22 -14.78
N VAL A 44 24.08 -20.73 -14.76
CA VAL A 44 23.22 -20.81 -13.58
C VAL A 44 22.87 -22.27 -13.23
N ARG A 45 22.68 -23.15 -14.21
CA ARG A 45 22.37 -24.55 -13.99
C ARG A 45 23.55 -25.33 -13.41
N ARG A 46 24.78 -24.99 -13.79
CA ARG A 46 26.01 -25.59 -13.24
C ARG A 46 26.24 -25.23 -11.76
N GLY A 47 25.54 -24.26 -11.22
CA GLY A 47 25.61 -23.82 -9.81
C GLY A 47 26.65 -22.75 -9.55
N SER A 48 26.72 -22.30 -8.30
CA SER A 48 27.68 -21.26 -7.83
C SER A 48 27.46 -19.82 -8.34
N VAL A 49 26.26 -19.44 -8.77
CA VAL A 49 25.91 -18.03 -9.04
C VAL A 49 25.08 -17.49 -7.88
N ASP A 50 25.51 -16.37 -7.30
CA ASP A 50 24.84 -15.71 -6.18
C ASP A 50 23.96 -14.53 -6.61
N LEU A 51 24.26 -13.92 -7.77
CA LEU A 51 23.50 -12.81 -8.33
C LEU A 51 23.70 -12.74 -9.86
N VAL A 52 22.68 -12.34 -10.62
CA VAL A 52 22.75 -12.13 -12.06
C VAL A 52 22.53 -10.65 -12.37
N LEU A 53 23.44 -10.06 -13.15
CA LEU A 53 23.24 -8.80 -13.88
C LEU A 53 22.86 -9.14 -15.31
N LEU A 54 21.66 -8.76 -15.75
CA LEU A 54 21.08 -9.26 -16.98
C LEU A 54 20.65 -8.11 -17.90
N ASP A 55 21.29 -7.99 -19.06
CA ASP A 55 20.84 -7.06 -20.08
C ASP A 55 19.49 -7.48 -20.64
N ILE A 56 18.62 -6.50 -20.89
CA ILE A 56 17.30 -6.73 -21.49
C ILE A 56 17.43 -7.03 -22.98
N MET A 57 18.22 -6.21 -23.69
CA MET A 57 18.29 -6.21 -25.14
C MET A 57 19.43 -7.10 -25.64
N MET A 58 19.13 -8.38 -25.86
CA MET A 58 20.07 -9.34 -26.43
C MET A 58 19.48 -10.02 -27.66
N PRO A 59 20.28 -10.33 -28.68
CA PRO A 59 19.81 -10.99 -29.89
C PRO A 59 19.37 -12.45 -29.59
N GLY A 60 18.26 -12.84 -30.19
CA GLY A 60 17.67 -14.18 -30.05
C GLY A 60 16.85 -14.35 -28.80
N MET A 61 17.46 -14.62 -27.65
CA MET A 61 16.79 -14.74 -26.36
C MET A 61 16.97 -13.44 -25.58
N THR A 62 15.87 -12.73 -25.32
CA THR A 62 15.86 -11.48 -24.56
C THR A 62 16.14 -11.71 -23.07
N GLY A 63 16.54 -10.65 -22.34
CA GLY A 63 16.69 -10.72 -20.88
C GLY A 63 15.39 -11.09 -20.16
N PHE A 64 14.23 -10.72 -20.70
CA PHE A 64 12.94 -11.13 -20.17
C PHE A 64 12.71 -12.65 -20.32
N ASP A 65 13.11 -13.25 -21.43
CA ASP A 65 12.97 -14.71 -21.65
C ASP A 65 13.89 -15.49 -20.69
N VAL A 66 15.12 -14.99 -20.48
CA VAL A 66 16.05 -15.55 -19.48
C VAL A 66 15.44 -15.44 -18.09
N LEU A 67 14.92 -14.28 -17.71
CA LEU A 67 14.30 -14.04 -16.41
C LEU A 67 13.10 -14.99 -16.17
N ARG A 68 12.19 -15.10 -17.14
CA ARG A 68 11.05 -16.05 -17.06
C ARG A 68 11.53 -17.49 -16.84
N THR A 69 12.57 -17.92 -17.59
CA THR A 69 13.12 -19.27 -17.45
C THR A 69 13.75 -19.48 -16.07
N LEU A 70 14.49 -18.51 -15.57
CA LEU A 70 15.07 -18.57 -14.22
C LEU A 70 13.98 -18.63 -13.15
N ARG A 71 12.92 -17.84 -13.28
CA ARG A 71 11.82 -17.79 -12.31
C ARG A 71 10.94 -19.03 -12.31
N ALA A 72 10.92 -19.81 -13.39
CA ALA A 72 10.28 -21.12 -13.40
C ALA A 72 10.95 -22.15 -12.45
N THR A 73 12.22 -21.96 -12.10
CA THR A 73 13.00 -22.92 -11.30
C THR A 73 13.63 -22.32 -10.03
N ARG A 74 13.80 -21.02 -9.96
CA ARG A 74 14.46 -20.31 -8.86
C ARG A 74 13.69 -19.07 -8.43
N SER A 75 13.38 -18.97 -7.13
CA SER A 75 12.76 -17.76 -6.58
C SER A 75 13.73 -16.55 -6.63
N SER A 76 13.17 -15.35 -6.56
CA SER A 76 13.98 -14.11 -6.48
C SER A 76 14.85 -14.04 -5.22
N ALA A 77 14.42 -14.67 -4.13
CA ALA A 77 15.21 -14.79 -2.90
C ALA A 77 16.37 -15.80 -3.04
N ALA A 78 16.22 -16.87 -3.85
CA ALA A 78 17.25 -17.87 -4.05
C ALA A 78 18.34 -17.42 -5.05
N LEU A 79 17.96 -16.66 -6.09
CA LEU A 79 18.86 -16.12 -7.09
C LEU A 79 18.39 -14.71 -7.49
N PRO A 80 18.94 -13.64 -6.89
CA PRO A 80 18.63 -12.29 -7.28
C PRO A 80 19.10 -11.98 -8.70
N VAL A 81 18.21 -11.30 -9.46
CA VAL A 81 18.45 -10.84 -10.82
C VAL A 81 18.21 -9.33 -10.87
N LEU A 82 19.25 -8.57 -11.26
CA LEU A 82 19.15 -7.14 -11.54
C LEU A 82 19.17 -6.94 -13.05
N MET A 83 18.10 -6.32 -13.57
CA MET A 83 18.03 -6.03 -15.01
C MET A 83 18.84 -4.80 -15.35
N VAL A 84 19.56 -4.81 -16.49
CA VAL A 84 20.30 -3.67 -17.00
C VAL A 84 19.57 -3.13 -18.22
N THR A 85 19.09 -1.87 -18.18
CA THR A 85 18.21 -1.31 -19.21
C THR A 85 18.63 0.09 -19.67
N ALA A 86 18.21 0.49 -20.86
CA ALA A 86 18.37 1.87 -21.32
C ALA A 86 17.37 2.80 -20.59
N LYS A 87 17.73 4.06 -20.39
CA LYS A 87 17.00 5.04 -19.56
C LYS A 87 15.64 5.48 -20.13
N THR A 88 15.21 4.97 -21.29
CA THR A 88 14.08 5.51 -22.06
C THR A 88 12.76 4.77 -21.93
N ASP A 89 12.73 3.55 -21.37
CA ASP A 89 11.51 2.76 -21.32
C ASP A 89 11.09 2.44 -19.87
N SER A 90 10.12 3.23 -19.37
CA SER A 90 9.43 2.93 -18.11
C SER A 90 8.69 1.60 -18.16
N ASP A 91 8.24 1.18 -19.35
CA ASP A 91 7.48 -0.05 -19.57
C ASP A 91 8.36 -1.30 -19.38
N ASP A 92 9.61 -1.27 -19.83
CA ASP A 92 10.59 -2.34 -19.61
C ASP A 92 10.89 -2.57 -18.14
N VAL A 93 10.96 -1.50 -17.34
CA VAL A 93 11.19 -1.59 -15.90
C VAL A 93 9.99 -2.25 -15.19
N VAL A 94 8.78 -1.85 -15.58
CA VAL A 94 7.54 -2.42 -15.03
C VAL A 94 7.42 -3.90 -15.41
N GLU A 95 7.73 -4.26 -16.67
CA GLU A 95 7.72 -5.65 -17.11
C GLU A 95 8.77 -6.47 -16.38
N ALA A 96 10.01 -5.99 -16.24
CA ALA A 96 11.08 -6.69 -15.53
C ALA A 96 10.68 -7.02 -14.07
N LEU A 97 10.19 -6.04 -13.34
CA LEU A 97 9.77 -6.22 -11.95
C LEU A 97 8.56 -7.15 -11.84
N SER A 98 7.61 -7.08 -12.78
CA SER A 98 6.45 -7.97 -12.84
C SER A 98 6.82 -9.42 -13.08
N LEU A 99 7.88 -9.67 -13.86
CA LEU A 99 8.45 -10.99 -14.13
C LEU A 99 9.33 -11.53 -12.99
N GLY A 100 9.53 -10.74 -11.92
CA GLY A 100 10.24 -11.15 -10.72
C GLY A 100 11.73 -10.79 -10.72
N ALA A 101 12.17 -9.78 -11.46
CA ALA A 101 13.46 -9.14 -11.24
C ALA A 101 13.51 -8.53 -9.83
N ASN A 102 14.69 -8.55 -9.20
CA ASN A 102 14.86 -7.98 -7.85
C ASN A 102 15.02 -6.46 -7.89
N ASP A 103 15.70 -5.94 -8.91
CA ASP A 103 15.95 -4.51 -9.10
C ASP A 103 16.40 -4.27 -10.56
N TYR A 104 16.67 -3.02 -10.91
CA TYR A 104 17.18 -2.63 -12.24
C TYR A 104 18.31 -1.61 -12.14
N ILE A 105 19.14 -1.52 -13.20
CA ILE A 105 20.26 -0.59 -13.35
C ILE A 105 20.11 0.09 -14.71
N PHE A 106 20.12 1.42 -14.75
CA PHE A 106 20.06 2.16 -15.99
C PHE A 106 21.42 2.28 -16.69
N LYS A 107 21.43 2.16 -18.02
CA LYS A 107 22.56 2.53 -18.89
C LYS A 107 22.52 4.04 -19.22
N PRO A 108 23.63 4.78 -19.20
CA PRO A 108 24.98 4.35 -18.84
C PRO A 108 25.09 4.01 -17.33
N VAL A 109 25.76 2.90 -17.03
CA VAL A 109 25.82 2.37 -15.66
C VAL A 109 26.63 3.28 -14.74
N ASP A 110 25.95 3.90 -13.77
CA ASP A 110 26.58 4.52 -12.61
C ASP A 110 27.06 3.41 -11.65
N TYR A 111 28.37 3.15 -11.68
CA TYR A 111 28.94 2.00 -10.95
C TYR A 111 28.75 2.07 -9.42
N PRO A 112 28.96 3.21 -8.73
CA PRO A 112 28.62 3.34 -7.30
C PRO A 112 27.19 2.93 -6.97
N VAL A 113 26.20 3.36 -7.77
CA VAL A 113 24.79 3.01 -7.59
C VAL A 113 24.56 1.53 -7.85
N ALA A 114 25.14 1.00 -8.95
CA ALA A 114 25.05 -0.43 -9.28
C ALA A 114 25.65 -1.30 -8.15
N LEU A 115 26.81 -0.93 -7.63
CA LEU A 115 27.50 -1.64 -6.54
C LEU A 115 26.65 -1.65 -5.26
N ALA A 116 26.03 -0.53 -4.90
CA ALA A 116 25.15 -0.44 -3.73
C ALA A 116 23.93 -1.37 -3.85
N ARG A 117 23.31 -1.44 -5.04
CA ARG A 117 22.18 -2.34 -5.32
C ARG A 117 22.59 -3.81 -5.27
N ILE A 118 23.72 -4.16 -5.88
CA ILE A 118 24.29 -5.52 -5.83
C ILE A 118 24.56 -5.95 -4.39
N GLN A 119 25.22 -5.12 -3.60
CA GLN A 119 25.53 -5.42 -2.21
C GLN A 119 24.27 -5.59 -1.36
N LYS A 120 23.24 -4.76 -1.60
CA LYS A 120 21.92 -4.88 -0.95
C LYS A 120 21.32 -6.27 -1.21
N GLU A 121 21.24 -6.70 -2.47
CA GLU A 121 20.63 -7.98 -2.83
C GLU A 121 21.43 -9.19 -2.32
N LEU A 122 22.76 -9.13 -2.36
CA LEU A 122 23.62 -10.20 -1.82
C LEU A 122 23.48 -10.34 -0.31
N ARG A 123 23.38 -9.24 0.46
CA ARG A 123 23.14 -9.29 1.91
C ARG A 123 21.79 -9.92 2.22
N THR A 124 20.74 -9.55 1.48
CA THR A 124 19.39 -10.13 1.63
C THR A 124 19.41 -11.64 1.39
N THR A 125 20.12 -12.10 0.35
CA THR A 125 20.24 -13.53 0.03
C THR A 125 21.07 -14.29 1.07
N GLN A 126 22.16 -13.69 1.58
CA GLN A 126 22.98 -14.31 2.63
C GLN A 126 22.24 -14.44 3.96
N ALA A 127 21.44 -13.45 4.34
CA ALA A 127 20.58 -13.52 5.53
C ALA A 127 19.60 -14.71 5.43
N VAL A 128 18.95 -14.87 4.28
CA VAL A 128 18.03 -16.00 4.00
C VAL A 128 18.75 -17.36 4.07
N ARG A 129 19.97 -17.46 3.52
CA ARG A 129 20.77 -18.71 3.56
C ARG A 129 21.30 -19.03 4.96
N SER A 130 21.66 -18.03 5.75
CA SER A 130 22.15 -18.18 7.13
C SER A 130 21.04 -18.63 8.08
N GLU A 131 19.81 -18.15 7.89
CA GLU A 131 18.65 -18.61 8.65
C GLU A 131 18.26 -20.07 8.33
N ALA A 132 18.47 -20.53 7.10
CA ALA A 132 18.24 -21.92 6.69
C ALA A 132 19.24 -22.94 7.26
N ALA A 133 20.41 -22.49 7.72
CA ALA A 133 21.46 -23.35 8.28
C ALA A 133 21.31 -23.61 9.79
N THR A 134 20.44 -22.87 10.46
CA THR A 134 20.15 -23.08 11.89
C THR A 134 18.85 -23.88 12.00
N THR A 135 18.97 -25.20 12.14
CA THR A 135 17.86 -26.14 12.38
C THR A 135 17.13 -25.79 13.67
N VAL A 136 16.05 -25.04 13.54
CA VAL A 136 14.97 -24.94 14.54
C VAL A 136 13.70 -25.37 13.83
N GLU A 137 12.98 -26.32 14.46
CA GLU A 137 11.72 -26.90 13.99
C GLU A 137 10.73 -25.87 13.40
N PRO A 138 9.87 -26.26 12.44
CA PRO A 138 8.92 -25.35 11.83
C PRO A 138 7.89 -24.91 12.86
N ARG A 139 8.13 -23.79 13.51
CA ARG A 139 7.09 -23.08 14.25
C ARG A 139 6.09 -22.51 13.24
N SER A 140 4.83 -22.76 13.50
CA SER A 140 3.66 -22.14 12.87
C SER A 140 3.88 -20.66 12.48
N PRO A 141 3.16 -20.09 11.48
CA PRO A 141 3.43 -18.73 10.96
C PRO A 141 3.64 -17.79 12.13
N ALA A 142 4.92 -17.43 12.33
CA ALA A 142 5.39 -16.85 13.56
C ALA A 142 4.64 -15.55 13.82
N GLN A 143 3.90 -15.52 14.88
CA GLN A 143 3.38 -14.30 15.48
C GLN A 143 4.55 -13.32 15.59
N ALA A 144 4.47 -12.23 14.81
CA ALA A 144 5.41 -11.14 14.99
C ALA A 144 5.26 -10.63 16.43
N VAL A 145 6.33 -10.78 17.20
CA VAL A 145 6.37 -10.39 18.61
C VAL A 145 7.36 -9.26 18.80
N PRO A 146 7.18 -8.41 19.81
CA PRO A 146 8.20 -7.44 20.20
C PRO A 146 9.58 -8.09 20.33
N GLY A 147 10.61 -7.42 19.79
CA GLY A 147 11.99 -7.92 19.73
C GLY A 147 12.36 -8.65 18.44
N SER A 148 11.38 -9.10 17.63
CA SER A 148 11.68 -9.72 16.33
C SER A 148 12.16 -8.69 15.30
N VAL A 149 13.00 -9.15 14.35
CA VAL A 149 13.53 -8.31 13.26
C VAL A 149 12.95 -8.78 11.94
N LEU A 150 12.25 -7.88 11.24
CA LEU A 150 11.65 -8.11 9.93
C LEU A 150 12.61 -7.67 8.82
N GLY A 151 12.81 -8.56 7.83
CA GLY A 151 13.65 -8.28 6.67
C GLY A 151 15.09 -7.86 7.02
N GLY A 152 15.60 -8.22 8.20
CA GLY A 152 16.92 -7.81 8.70
C GLY A 152 17.05 -6.30 8.99
N ARG A 153 16.01 -5.51 8.81
CA ARG A 153 16.05 -4.03 8.85
C ARG A 153 15.16 -3.39 9.91
N TYR A 154 14.06 -4.03 10.28
CA TYR A 154 13.04 -3.41 11.15
C TYR A 154 12.88 -4.22 12.43
N ARG A 155 13.40 -3.74 13.56
CA ARG A 155 13.15 -4.36 14.86
C ARG A 155 11.81 -3.88 15.41
N LEU A 156 10.92 -4.82 15.71
CA LEU A 156 9.63 -4.53 16.32
C LEU A 156 9.83 -4.23 17.81
N ASP A 157 9.36 -3.07 18.28
CA ASP A 157 9.51 -2.68 19.69
C ASP A 157 8.24 -2.97 20.50
N ALA A 158 7.08 -2.47 20.06
CA ALA A 158 5.79 -2.66 20.76
C ALA A 158 4.63 -2.62 19.79
N ALA A 159 3.57 -3.38 20.06
CA ALA A 159 2.31 -3.24 19.35
C ALA A 159 1.64 -1.90 19.75
N ILE A 160 1.24 -1.09 18.77
CA ILE A 160 0.62 0.23 18.95
C ILE A 160 -0.81 0.28 18.42
N GLY A 161 -1.26 -0.77 17.72
CA GLY A 161 -2.61 -0.88 17.20
C GLY A 161 -2.85 -2.24 16.58
N GLY A 162 -4.11 -2.59 16.41
CA GLY A 162 -4.52 -3.84 15.76
C GLY A 162 -5.94 -3.72 15.24
N GLY A 163 -6.27 -4.52 14.23
CA GLY A 163 -7.60 -4.57 13.63
C GLY A 163 -7.74 -5.77 12.68
N SER A 164 -8.85 -5.82 11.96
CA SER A 164 -9.19 -6.95 11.05
C SER A 164 -8.16 -7.19 9.94
N PHE A 165 -7.32 -6.21 9.62
CA PHE A 165 -6.31 -6.29 8.56
C PHE A 165 -4.89 -6.55 9.08
N GLY A 166 -4.70 -6.70 10.40
CA GLY A 166 -3.39 -6.99 10.97
C GLY A 166 -3.05 -6.18 12.21
N THR A 167 -1.80 -6.32 12.66
CA THR A 167 -1.27 -5.63 13.84
C THR A 167 -0.23 -4.60 13.44
N VAL A 168 -0.30 -3.41 14.02
CA VAL A 168 0.66 -2.32 13.81
C VAL A 168 1.64 -2.28 14.98
N PHE A 169 2.92 -2.28 14.68
CA PHE A 169 4.00 -2.18 15.65
C PHE A 169 4.76 -0.86 15.48
N ARG A 170 5.14 -0.26 16.60
CA ARG A 170 6.28 0.66 16.61
C ARG A 170 7.53 -0.16 16.34
N ALA A 171 8.38 0.30 15.46
CA ALA A 171 9.62 -0.41 15.09
C ALA A 171 10.77 0.57 14.87
N ARG A 172 11.99 0.06 14.96
CA ARG A 172 13.23 0.79 14.68
C ARG A 172 13.84 0.32 13.37
N HIS A 173 14.03 1.22 12.42
CA HIS A 173 14.85 0.95 11.24
C HIS A 173 16.31 0.90 11.68
N LEU A 174 16.95 -0.26 11.65
CA LEU A 174 18.25 -0.49 12.25
C LEU A 174 19.40 0.28 11.59
N GLU A 175 19.39 0.39 10.26
CA GLU A 175 20.42 1.10 9.51
C GLU A 175 20.26 2.63 9.57
N LEU A 176 19.02 3.13 9.46
CA LEU A 176 18.75 4.57 9.47
C LEU A 176 18.58 5.14 10.88
N ASN A 177 18.57 4.28 11.89
CA ASN A 177 18.34 4.64 13.29
C ASN A 177 17.07 5.51 13.49
N ARG A 178 15.99 5.20 12.75
CA ARG A 178 14.75 5.96 12.71
C ARG A 178 13.58 5.13 13.19
N ASP A 179 12.67 5.73 13.95
CA ASP A 179 11.41 5.11 14.33
C ASP A 179 10.43 5.09 13.14
N VAL A 180 9.74 3.97 12.97
CA VAL A 180 8.75 3.73 11.94
C VAL A 180 7.56 2.96 12.52
N ALA A 181 6.44 2.95 11.83
CA ALA A 181 5.36 2.02 12.08
C ALA A 181 5.44 0.86 11.08
N VAL A 182 5.26 -0.36 11.57
CA VAL A 182 5.24 -1.58 10.74
C VAL A 182 3.90 -2.27 10.93
N LYS A 183 3.10 -2.31 9.87
CA LYS A 183 1.83 -3.04 9.84
C LYS A 183 2.06 -4.43 9.30
N ILE A 184 1.84 -5.44 10.14
CA ILE A 184 1.87 -6.84 9.76
C ILE A 184 0.47 -7.22 9.31
N LEU A 185 0.37 -7.69 8.08
CA LEU A 185 -0.92 -7.98 7.48
C LEU A 185 -1.35 -9.42 7.82
N ALA A 186 -2.59 -9.57 8.26
CA ALA A 186 -3.21 -10.86 8.49
C ALA A 186 -3.53 -11.50 7.12
N THR A 187 -2.54 -12.08 6.47
CA THR A 187 -2.75 -12.77 5.20
C THR A 187 -2.54 -14.26 5.38
N SER A 188 -3.50 -15.02 4.95
CA SER A 188 -3.34 -16.44 4.60
C SER A 188 -2.72 -16.57 3.19
N ALA A 189 -2.05 -15.53 2.72
CA ALA A 189 -1.41 -15.50 1.40
C ALA A 189 -0.22 -16.45 1.32
N GLY A 190 -0.19 -17.48 2.15
CA GLY A 190 0.69 -18.62 2.10
C GLY A 190 1.65 -18.65 0.88
N THR A 191 2.11 -19.65 0.44
CA THR A 191 3.01 -19.86 -0.70
C THR A 191 2.39 -19.70 -2.10
N ASP A 192 1.19 -19.10 -2.26
CA ASP A 192 0.58 -18.89 -3.58
C ASP A 192 1.24 -17.72 -4.34
N PRO A 193 1.99 -17.99 -5.43
CA PRO A 193 2.70 -16.96 -6.19
C PRO A 193 1.79 -15.89 -6.79
N GLU A 194 0.55 -16.26 -7.18
CA GLU A 194 -0.40 -15.31 -7.75
C GLU A 194 -0.98 -14.36 -6.68
N ALA A 195 -1.24 -14.88 -5.49
CA ALA A 195 -1.68 -14.06 -4.36
C ALA A 195 -0.57 -13.06 -3.95
N LEU A 196 0.69 -13.51 -3.92
CA LEU A 196 1.87 -12.68 -3.66
C LEU A 196 2.08 -11.59 -4.73
N ALA A 197 1.91 -11.93 -6.01
CA ALA A 197 2.06 -10.97 -7.11
C ALA A 197 0.94 -9.91 -7.11
N ARG A 198 -0.29 -10.30 -6.80
CA ARG A 198 -1.41 -9.36 -6.60
C ARG A 198 -1.13 -8.44 -5.40
N PHE A 199 -0.67 -9.02 -4.31
CA PHE A 199 -0.34 -8.32 -3.09
C PHE A 199 0.74 -7.26 -3.31
N ARG A 200 1.81 -7.58 -4.06
CA ARG A 200 2.86 -6.62 -4.43
C ARG A 200 2.32 -5.47 -5.28
N ARG A 201 1.55 -5.74 -6.33
CA ARG A 201 0.96 -4.69 -7.18
C ARG A 201 0.06 -3.72 -6.42
N GLU A 202 -0.62 -4.20 -5.41
CA GLU A 202 -1.51 -3.37 -4.59
C GLU A 202 -0.72 -2.58 -3.54
N GLY A 203 0.34 -3.17 -2.96
CA GLY A 203 1.29 -2.46 -2.10
C GLY A 203 1.99 -1.31 -2.83
N ASP A 204 2.43 -1.56 -4.07
CA ASP A 204 3.01 -0.52 -4.94
C ASP A 204 2.02 0.63 -5.22
N SER A 205 0.72 0.33 -5.32
CA SER A 205 -0.30 1.36 -5.49
C SER A 205 -0.46 2.25 -4.25
N ALA A 206 -0.35 1.67 -3.04
CA ALA A 206 -0.37 2.44 -1.79
C ALA A 206 0.86 3.38 -1.67
N CYS A 207 2.02 2.96 -2.19
CA CYS A 207 3.24 3.77 -2.20
C CYS A 207 3.18 4.97 -3.18
N ARG A 208 2.25 4.98 -4.14
CA ARG A 208 2.12 6.07 -5.13
C ARG A 208 1.44 7.32 -4.59
N VAL A 209 0.70 7.20 -3.50
CA VAL A 209 -0.01 8.35 -2.92
C VAL A 209 0.95 9.19 -2.10
N GLN A 210 1.44 10.28 -2.67
CA GLN A 210 2.32 11.24 -1.97
C GLN A 210 1.56 12.54 -1.70
N HIS A 211 1.09 12.69 -0.46
CA HIS A 211 0.39 13.89 -0.02
C HIS A 211 0.63 14.12 1.48
N PRO A 212 0.78 15.37 1.97
CA PRO A 212 1.00 15.62 3.40
C PRO A 212 -0.08 15.05 4.31
N ASN A 213 -1.32 14.95 3.83
CA ASN A 213 -2.44 14.36 4.57
C ASN A 213 -2.70 12.87 4.26
N ALA A 214 -1.79 12.19 3.57
CA ALA A 214 -1.74 10.73 3.46
C ALA A 214 -0.59 10.19 4.31
N VAL A 215 -0.75 9.03 4.93
CA VAL A 215 0.36 8.37 5.60
C VAL A 215 1.45 8.02 4.59
N ALA A 216 2.70 8.40 4.88
CA ALA A 216 3.82 8.08 4.01
C ALA A 216 4.21 6.61 4.16
N VAL A 217 4.12 5.85 3.09
CA VAL A 217 4.56 4.46 3.02
C VAL A 217 6.00 4.43 2.51
N PHE A 218 6.90 3.80 3.27
CA PHE A 218 8.33 3.75 2.97
C PHE A 218 8.76 2.44 2.31
N ASP A 219 8.11 1.33 2.68
CA ASP A 219 8.50 0.00 2.20
C ASP A 219 7.32 -0.95 2.32
N PHE A 220 7.31 -1.94 1.44
CA PHE A 220 6.36 -3.03 1.44
C PHE A 220 7.10 -4.32 1.08
N ALA A 221 7.02 -5.32 1.92
CA ALA A 221 7.72 -6.57 1.69
C ALA A 221 6.97 -7.79 2.25
N VAL A 222 7.38 -8.96 1.77
CA VAL A 222 6.99 -10.24 2.33
C VAL A 222 8.28 -10.91 2.81
N ASN A 223 8.32 -11.30 4.09
CA ASN A 223 9.47 -12.00 4.62
C ASN A 223 9.54 -13.46 4.08
N PRO A 224 10.66 -14.17 4.24
CA PRO A 224 10.80 -15.56 3.79
C PRO A 224 9.78 -16.52 4.41
N GLY A 225 9.22 -16.19 5.57
CA GLY A 225 8.15 -16.95 6.22
C GLY A 225 6.75 -16.66 5.69
N GLY A 226 6.61 -15.92 4.58
CA GLY A 226 5.31 -15.58 3.97
C GLY A 226 4.53 -14.46 4.68
N VAL A 227 5.12 -13.82 5.69
CA VAL A 227 4.51 -12.70 6.41
C VAL A 227 4.68 -11.42 5.63
N ALA A 228 3.57 -10.84 5.23
CA ALA A 228 3.53 -9.57 4.54
C ALA A 228 3.49 -8.41 5.54
N TYR A 229 4.27 -7.36 5.26
CA TYR A 229 4.31 -6.18 6.11
C TYR A 229 4.48 -4.89 5.30
N LEU A 230 3.94 -3.82 5.84
CA LEU A 230 4.04 -2.45 5.33
C LEU A 230 4.80 -1.60 6.33
N VAL A 231 5.76 -0.82 5.86
CA VAL A 231 6.53 0.13 6.67
C VAL A 231 6.09 1.54 6.33
N MET A 232 5.74 2.31 7.34
CA MET A 232 5.20 3.66 7.17
C MET A 232 5.73 4.61 8.23
N GLU A 233 5.46 5.89 8.06
CA GLU A 233 5.76 6.89 9.08
C GLU A 233 5.05 6.56 10.41
N LEU A 234 5.78 6.74 11.50
CA LEU A 234 5.21 6.63 12.84
C LEU A 234 4.49 7.93 13.19
N LEU A 235 3.20 7.82 13.46
CA LEU A 235 2.36 8.96 13.82
C LEU A 235 2.18 9.05 15.34
N GLU A 236 2.12 10.27 15.85
CA GLU A 236 1.80 10.59 17.25
C GLU A 236 0.44 11.30 17.30
N GLY A 237 -0.47 10.87 18.16
CA GLY A 237 -1.82 11.45 18.24
C GLY A 237 -2.87 10.37 18.48
N HIS A 238 -4.02 10.52 17.83
CA HIS A 238 -5.14 9.58 17.97
C HIS A 238 -5.99 9.53 16.70
N SER A 239 -6.84 8.52 16.57
CA SER A 239 -7.78 8.40 15.45
C SER A 239 -8.97 9.36 15.62
N LEU A 240 -9.63 9.71 14.51
CA LEU A 240 -10.88 10.45 14.56
C LEU A 240 -11.99 9.66 15.29
N GLU A 241 -11.97 8.33 15.19
CA GLU A 241 -12.89 7.46 15.95
C GLU A 241 -12.78 7.74 17.46
N LYS A 242 -11.57 7.78 17.99
CA LYS A 242 -11.32 8.11 19.39
C LYS A 242 -11.78 9.53 19.75
N GLU A 243 -11.56 10.51 18.86
CA GLU A 243 -12.06 11.88 19.09
C GLU A 243 -13.59 11.92 19.18
N LEU A 244 -14.29 11.16 18.30
CA LEU A 244 -15.75 11.08 18.34
C LEU A 244 -16.27 10.36 19.58
N GLU A 245 -15.60 9.30 20.03
CA GLU A 245 -15.92 8.60 21.28
C GLU A 245 -15.78 9.50 22.51
N GLU A 246 -14.71 10.31 22.55
CA GLU A 246 -14.42 11.17 23.71
C GLU A 246 -15.25 12.48 23.73
N ARG A 247 -15.51 13.06 22.55
CA ARG A 247 -16.14 14.41 22.44
C ARG A 247 -17.58 14.38 21.96
N GLY A 248 -18.03 13.27 21.36
CA GLY A 248 -19.33 13.23 20.68
C GLY A 248 -19.36 14.10 19.41
N PRO A 249 -20.51 14.70 19.09
CA PRO A 249 -20.67 15.51 17.87
C PRO A 249 -19.75 16.74 17.86
N LEU A 250 -19.12 16.97 16.69
CA LEU A 250 -18.13 18.04 16.51
C LEU A 250 -18.78 19.30 15.95
N GLN A 251 -18.15 20.45 16.17
CA GLN A 251 -18.55 21.70 15.57
C GLN A 251 -18.23 21.74 14.07
N PRO A 252 -19.03 22.44 13.23
CA PRO A 252 -18.81 22.52 11.79
C PRO A 252 -17.39 22.92 11.40
N VAL A 253 -16.80 23.90 12.11
CA VAL A 253 -15.42 24.33 11.89
C VAL A 253 -14.44 23.18 12.11
N ARG A 254 -14.61 22.41 13.20
CA ARG A 254 -13.76 21.24 13.50
C ARG A 254 -13.91 20.16 12.43
N CYS A 255 -15.13 19.93 11.96
CA CYS A 255 -15.37 19.01 10.85
C CYS A 255 -14.61 19.44 9.59
N ALA A 256 -14.62 20.71 9.25
CA ALA A 256 -13.89 21.24 8.10
C ALA A 256 -12.37 21.12 8.26
N GLU A 257 -11.81 21.43 9.44
CA GLU A 257 -10.38 21.26 9.74
C GLU A 257 -9.88 19.83 9.51
N ILE A 258 -10.74 18.83 9.69
CA ILE A 258 -10.40 17.42 9.50
C ILE A 258 -10.73 16.97 8.07
N VAL A 259 -11.94 17.23 7.57
CA VAL A 259 -12.43 16.66 6.32
C VAL A 259 -11.83 17.33 5.09
N VAL A 260 -11.53 18.63 5.12
CA VAL A 260 -10.89 19.32 3.98
C VAL A 260 -9.52 18.72 3.65
N PRO A 261 -8.59 18.54 4.62
CA PRO A 261 -7.32 17.83 4.36
C PRO A 261 -7.49 16.37 3.93
N VAL A 262 -8.46 15.65 4.51
CA VAL A 262 -8.78 14.27 4.09
C VAL A 262 -9.20 14.21 2.63
N CYS A 263 -10.10 15.11 2.22
CA CYS A 263 -10.53 15.21 0.82
C CYS A 263 -9.41 15.61 -0.13
N ALA A 264 -8.46 16.46 0.30
CA ALA A 264 -7.28 16.81 -0.49
C ALA A 264 -6.39 15.58 -0.75
N ALA A 265 -6.16 14.74 0.28
CA ALA A 265 -5.43 13.48 0.12
C ALA A 265 -6.16 12.50 -0.82
N LEU A 266 -7.49 12.39 -0.70
CA LEU A 266 -8.30 11.57 -1.58
C LEU A 266 -8.28 12.07 -3.03
N ALA A 267 -8.34 13.37 -3.25
CA ALA A 267 -8.26 13.95 -4.60
C ALA A 267 -6.91 13.64 -5.26
N ALA A 268 -5.79 13.74 -4.51
CA ALA A 268 -4.47 13.38 -4.99
C ALA A 268 -4.38 11.87 -5.33
N ALA A 269 -4.94 11.00 -4.48
CA ALA A 269 -4.99 9.56 -4.73
C ALA A 269 -5.84 9.23 -5.97
N HIS A 270 -7.00 9.86 -6.11
CA HIS A 270 -7.89 9.67 -7.26
C HIS A 270 -7.24 10.11 -8.57
N ALA A 271 -6.48 11.20 -8.56
CA ALA A 271 -5.71 11.65 -9.72
C ALA A 271 -4.61 10.65 -10.12
N ALA A 272 -4.05 9.91 -9.14
CA ALA A 272 -3.10 8.82 -9.35
C ALA A 272 -3.75 7.46 -9.69
N GLY A 273 -5.09 7.42 -9.87
CA GLY A 273 -5.84 6.19 -10.14
C GLY A 273 -6.02 5.28 -8.93
N VAL A 274 -5.77 5.77 -7.71
CA VAL A 274 -5.89 5.02 -6.47
C VAL A 274 -7.21 5.37 -5.77
N VAL A 275 -8.03 4.37 -5.46
CA VAL A 275 -9.27 4.49 -4.69
C VAL A 275 -9.03 3.88 -3.31
N HIS A 276 -9.42 4.58 -2.25
CA HIS A 276 -9.14 4.17 -0.86
C HIS A 276 -9.95 2.93 -0.41
N ARG A 277 -11.26 2.93 -0.67
CA ARG A 277 -12.19 1.82 -0.44
C ARG A 277 -12.58 1.50 1.01
N ASP A 278 -12.00 2.16 1.99
CA ASP A 278 -12.31 1.93 3.42
C ASP A 278 -12.15 3.23 4.23
N ILE A 279 -12.76 4.34 3.74
CA ILE A 279 -12.79 5.60 4.48
C ILE A 279 -13.78 5.48 5.64
N LYS A 280 -13.27 5.74 6.85
CA LYS A 280 -14.01 5.73 8.12
C LYS A 280 -13.20 6.44 9.20
N PRO A 281 -13.78 6.79 10.36
CA PRO A 281 -13.07 7.52 11.43
C PRO A 281 -11.80 6.83 11.94
N SER A 282 -11.76 5.50 12.02
CA SER A 282 -10.56 4.76 12.44
C SER A 282 -9.40 4.83 11.43
N ASN A 283 -9.67 5.18 10.17
CA ASN A 283 -8.66 5.35 9.12
C ASN A 283 -8.27 6.83 8.88
N VAL A 284 -8.75 7.75 9.72
CA VAL A 284 -8.31 9.14 9.77
C VAL A 284 -7.58 9.36 11.09
N PHE A 285 -6.31 9.72 11.02
CA PHE A 285 -5.45 9.92 12.19
C PHE A 285 -5.11 11.40 12.37
N LEU A 286 -5.33 11.91 13.55
CA LEU A 286 -5.05 13.30 13.92
C LEU A 286 -3.63 13.37 14.47
N HIS A 287 -2.67 13.56 13.55
CA HIS A 287 -1.24 13.55 13.86
C HIS A 287 -0.81 14.83 14.53
N ARG A 288 -0.23 14.72 15.72
CA ARG A 288 0.32 15.85 16.46
C ARG A 288 1.70 16.21 15.93
N THR A 289 1.85 17.43 15.43
CA THR A 289 3.12 17.99 14.96
C THR A 289 3.54 19.18 15.84
N LYS A 290 4.76 19.65 15.67
CA LYS A 290 5.22 20.90 16.34
C LYS A 290 4.46 22.14 15.89
N GLN A 291 3.85 22.11 14.71
CA GLN A 291 3.09 23.23 14.11
C GLN A 291 1.59 23.14 14.36
N GLY A 292 1.13 22.09 15.02
CA GLY A 292 -0.28 21.83 15.28
C GLY A 292 -0.68 20.41 14.87
N GLU A 293 -1.96 20.20 14.71
CA GLU A 293 -2.53 18.93 14.32
C GLU A 293 -2.61 18.81 12.79
N LEU A 294 -2.29 17.64 12.26
CA LEU A 294 -2.31 17.34 10.84
C LEU A 294 -3.15 16.06 10.62
N PRO A 295 -4.37 16.17 10.06
CA PRO A 295 -5.15 15.01 9.68
C PRO A 295 -4.43 14.18 8.61
N LYS A 296 -4.33 12.87 8.82
CA LYS A 296 -3.71 11.92 7.90
C LYS A 296 -4.61 10.74 7.61
N VAL A 297 -4.79 10.43 6.34
CA VAL A 297 -5.51 9.24 5.88
C VAL A 297 -4.56 8.05 5.93
N LEU A 298 -5.00 6.99 6.60
CA LEU A 298 -4.28 5.72 6.73
C LEU A 298 -4.77 4.73 5.66
N ASP A 299 -3.95 3.72 5.37
CA ASP A 299 -4.36 2.47 4.71
C ASP A 299 -4.93 2.59 3.27
N PHE A 300 -4.37 3.47 2.42
CA PHE A 300 -4.75 3.56 1.01
C PHE A 300 -4.66 2.20 0.29
N GLY A 301 -5.79 1.70 -0.21
CA GLY A 301 -5.86 0.50 -1.05
C GLY A 301 -5.56 -0.84 -0.37
N ILE A 302 -5.17 -0.87 0.92
CA ILE A 302 -4.80 -2.09 1.64
C ILE A 302 -5.99 -3.04 1.85
N ALA A 303 -7.22 -2.50 1.90
CA ALA A 303 -8.43 -3.31 1.99
C ALA A 303 -8.58 -4.32 0.82
N LYS A 304 -8.03 -3.99 -0.35
CA LYS A 304 -8.00 -4.86 -1.52
C LYS A 304 -6.96 -5.99 -1.36
N LEU A 305 -5.84 -5.70 -0.69
CA LEU A 305 -4.79 -6.66 -0.36
C LEU A 305 -5.28 -7.80 0.54
N ALA A 306 -6.07 -7.46 1.57
CA ALA A 306 -6.56 -8.43 2.54
C ALA A 306 -7.70 -9.30 2.00
N ALA A 307 -8.43 -8.83 0.97
CA ALA A 307 -9.65 -9.49 0.52
C ALA A 307 -9.48 -10.52 -0.59
N GLY A 308 -8.33 -10.56 -1.31
CA GLY A 308 -8.19 -11.41 -2.50
C GLY A 308 -9.32 -11.17 -3.51
N SER A 309 -9.26 -11.72 -4.70
CA SER A 309 -10.29 -11.56 -5.74
C SER A 309 -11.69 -12.12 -5.40
N ALA A 310 -11.94 -12.51 -4.16
CA ALA A 310 -13.18 -13.10 -3.67
C ALA A 310 -14.11 -12.12 -2.95
N ILE A 311 -13.91 -10.78 -3.09
CA ILE A 311 -14.80 -9.77 -2.46
C ILE A 311 -16.25 -9.89 -2.96
N GLY A 312 -16.48 -10.46 -4.14
CA GLY A 312 -17.83 -10.78 -4.62
C GLY A 312 -18.48 -12.04 -4.04
N GLN A 313 -17.73 -12.90 -3.35
CA GLN A 313 -18.23 -14.20 -2.88
C GLN A 313 -18.29 -14.37 -1.35
N ARG A 314 -17.73 -13.45 -0.55
CA ARG A 314 -17.72 -13.59 0.93
C ARG A 314 -18.84 -12.85 1.65
N LEU A 315 -19.96 -12.62 0.99
CA LEU A 315 -21.16 -12.15 1.68
C LEU A 315 -21.90 -13.28 2.43
N THR A 316 -21.43 -14.55 2.39
CA THR A 316 -22.36 -15.62 2.73
C THR A 316 -21.79 -16.91 3.33
N ILE A 317 -20.60 -16.99 3.90
CA ILE A 317 -20.22 -18.29 4.49
C ILE A 317 -20.19 -18.29 6.01
N ASP A 318 -19.98 -17.16 6.69
CA ASP A 318 -19.96 -17.14 8.17
C ASP A 318 -20.65 -15.93 8.82
N GLY A 319 -21.51 -15.19 8.11
CA GLY A 319 -22.27 -14.07 8.74
C GLY A 319 -21.40 -12.86 9.18
N SER A 320 -20.09 -12.89 8.99
CA SER A 320 -19.21 -11.78 9.30
C SER A 320 -18.94 -10.93 8.06
N LEU A 321 -19.58 -9.77 7.96
CA LEU A 321 -19.29 -8.75 6.94
C LEU A 321 -17.88 -8.19 7.18
N LEU A 322 -16.95 -8.42 6.25
CA LEU A 322 -15.57 -7.93 6.37
C LEU A 322 -15.54 -6.41 6.16
N GLY A 323 -15.27 -5.65 7.19
CA GLY A 323 -15.30 -4.18 7.23
C GLY A 323 -16.54 -3.65 7.94
N THR A 324 -16.55 -2.36 8.28
CA THR A 324 -17.71 -1.70 8.87
C THR A 324 -18.67 -1.27 7.74
N PRO A 325 -19.76 -1.99 7.46
CA PRO A 325 -20.64 -1.72 6.31
C PRO A 325 -21.28 -0.35 6.34
N ALA A 326 -21.28 0.28 7.51
CA ALA A 326 -21.91 1.58 7.75
C ALA A 326 -21.40 2.72 6.85
N TYR A 327 -20.13 2.67 6.44
CA TYR A 327 -19.51 3.69 5.59
C TYR A 327 -19.43 3.27 4.11
N MET A 328 -19.87 2.06 3.77
CA MET A 328 -19.79 1.57 2.40
C MET A 328 -20.81 2.22 1.49
N ALA A 329 -20.40 2.58 0.28
CA ALA A 329 -21.29 3.10 -0.71
C ALA A 329 -22.22 2.02 -1.29
N PRO A 330 -23.51 2.34 -1.60
CA PRO A 330 -24.51 1.36 -2.00
C PRO A 330 -24.18 0.60 -3.29
N GLU A 331 -23.42 1.20 -4.23
CA GLU A 331 -23.00 0.53 -5.46
C GLU A 331 -22.07 -0.67 -5.20
N ARG A 332 -21.39 -0.71 -4.06
CA ARG A 332 -20.53 -1.85 -3.68
C ARG A 332 -21.34 -3.14 -3.50
N PHE A 333 -22.56 -3.02 -3.05
CA PHE A 333 -23.46 -4.15 -2.85
C PHE A 333 -24.20 -4.55 -4.14
N ARG A 334 -24.37 -3.60 -5.06
CA ARG A 334 -25.07 -3.82 -6.34
C ARG A 334 -24.15 -4.31 -7.47
N ARG A 335 -22.90 -4.70 -7.18
CA ARG A 335 -21.88 -5.08 -8.17
C ARG A 335 -21.58 -3.98 -9.21
N GLY A 336 -21.88 -2.72 -8.87
CA GLY A 336 -21.53 -1.57 -9.69
C GLY A 336 -20.02 -1.24 -9.63
N PRO A 337 -19.54 -0.38 -10.55
CA PRO A 337 -18.14 0.04 -10.54
C PRO A 337 -17.85 0.84 -9.27
N TYR A 338 -16.95 0.33 -8.45
CA TYR A 338 -16.45 1.01 -7.26
C TYR A 338 -15.34 1.98 -7.66
N GLY A 339 -15.56 3.27 -7.47
CA GLY A 339 -14.67 4.33 -7.94
C GLY A 339 -14.42 5.43 -6.91
N SER A 340 -13.83 6.53 -7.36
CA SER A 340 -13.55 7.72 -6.54
C SER A 340 -14.80 8.29 -5.84
N LYS A 341 -15.96 8.23 -6.49
CA LYS A 341 -17.24 8.68 -5.92
C LYS A 341 -17.74 7.82 -4.76
N SER A 342 -17.26 6.58 -4.66
CA SER A 342 -17.56 5.71 -3.51
C SER A 342 -16.82 6.16 -2.25
N ASP A 343 -15.57 6.63 -2.37
CA ASP A 343 -14.84 7.23 -1.25
C ASP A 343 -15.55 8.52 -0.76
N VAL A 344 -16.10 9.32 -1.69
CA VAL A 344 -16.84 10.54 -1.34
C VAL A 344 -18.12 10.22 -0.55
N TYR A 345 -18.82 9.13 -0.89
CA TYR A 345 -19.95 8.67 -0.07
C TYR A 345 -19.49 8.31 1.36
N SER A 346 -18.40 7.59 1.49
CA SER A 346 -17.84 7.23 2.80
C SER A 346 -17.45 8.48 3.61
N VAL A 347 -16.88 9.51 2.97
CA VAL A 347 -16.64 10.83 3.60
C VAL A 347 -17.95 11.49 4.01
N GLY A 348 -18.99 11.41 3.18
CA GLY A 348 -20.35 11.91 3.49
C GLY A 348 -20.93 11.28 4.75
N VAL A 349 -20.83 9.95 4.88
CA VAL A 349 -21.25 9.22 6.09
C VAL A 349 -20.46 9.67 7.31
N MET A 350 -19.14 9.75 7.18
CA MET A 350 -18.23 10.21 8.24
C MET A 350 -18.55 11.65 8.68
N LEU A 351 -18.75 12.56 7.73
CA LEU A 351 -19.10 13.96 8.03
C LEU A 351 -20.48 14.07 8.70
N TYR A 352 -21.45 13.28 8.24
CA TYR A 352 -22.76 13.20 8.90
C TYR A 352 -22.61 12.75 10.36
N GLU A 353 -21.84 11.68 10.61
CA GLU A 353 -21.58 11.18 11.95
C GLU A 353 -20.85 12.20 12.82
N MET A 354 -19.83 12.86 12.30
CA MET A 354 -19.10 13.93 13.00
C MET A 354 -20.02 15.05 13.46
N LEU A 355 -20.99 15.45 12.63
CA LEU A 355 -21.94 16.51 12.92
C LEU A 355 -23.08 16.05 13.85
N ALA A 356 -23.65 14.87 13.59
CA ALA A 356 -24.84 14.36 14.28
C ALA A 356 -24.52 13.51 15.53
N GLY A 357 -23.25 13.10 15.71
CA GLY A 357 -22.83 12.16 16.78
C GLY A 357 -23.31 10.73 16.57
N ARG A 358 -23.89 10.41 15.41
CA ARG A 358 -24.35 9.06 15.05
C ARG A 358 -24.47 8.89 13.54
N LEU A 359 -24.42 7.65 13.10
CA LEU A 359 -24.53 7.28 11.69
C LEU A 359 -25.90 7.69 11.07
N PRO A 360 -25.95 7.99 9.77
CA PRO A 360 -27.21 8.30 9.07
C PRO A 360 -28.19 7.12 9.13
N PHE A 361 -27.72 5.90 8.87
CA PHE A 361 -28.53 4.70 8.85
C PHE A 361 -28.19 3.82 10.05
N ILE A 362 -29.21 3.48 10.83
CA ILE A 362 -29.10 2.62 12.03
C ILE A 362 -30.21 1.58 11.92
N PRO A 363 -29.89 0.32 11.56
CA PRO A 363 -30.89 -0.72 11.44
C PRO A 363 -31.47 -1.08 12.80
N SER A 364 -32.75 -1.45 12.83
CA SER A 364 -33.43 -1.92 14.04
C SER A 364 -33.05 -3.35 14.42
N SER A 365 -32.38 -4.08 13.55
CA SER A 365 -31.89 -5.46 13.75
C SER A 365 -30.39 -5.51 13.69
N ALA A 366 -29.80 -6.53 14.31
CA ALA A 366 -28.36 -6.82 14.20
C ALA A 366 -27.96 -7.43 12.84
N ASP A 367 -28.91 -7.60 11.92
CA ASP A 367 -28.64 -8.15 10.57
C ASP A 367 -27.89 -7.11 9.73
N PRO A 368 -26.66 -7.38 9.29
CA PRO A 368 -25.91 -6.49 8.41
C PRO A 368 -26.61 -6.19 7.07
N LEU A 369 -27.47 -7.11 6.59
CA LEU A 369 -28.23 -6.92 5.35
C LEU A 369 -29.30 -5.84 5.48
N ALA A 370 -29.84 -5.63 6.69
CA ALA A 370 -30.79 -4.55 6.95
C ALA A 370 -30.15 -3.17 6.73
N LEU A 371 -28.91 -2.97 7.17
CA LEU A 371 -28.16 -1.74 6.94
C LEU A 371 -27.89 -1.51 5.45
N VAL A 372 -27.50 -2.58 4.72
CA VAL A 372 -27.28 -2.53 3.28
C VAL A 372 -28.54 -2.15 2.53
N ALA A 373 -29.69 -2.71 2.92
CA ALA A 373 -30.98 -2.39 2.34
C ALA A 373 -31.34 -0.90 2.58
N MET A 374 -31.17 -0.41 3.81
CA MET A 374 -31.41 1.01 4.13
C MET A 374 -30.55 1.93 3.26
N GLN A 375 -29.23 1.68 3.15
CA GLN A 375 -28.33 2.48 2.32
C GLN A 375 -28.68 2.44 0.83
N ALA A 376 -29.24 1.32 0.36
CA ALA A 376 -29.61 1.13 -1.04
C ALA A 376 -30.98 1.71 -1.41
N GLU A 377 -31.93 1.77 -0.47
CA GLU A 377 -33.34 2.03 -0.73
C GLU A 377 -33.86 3.30 -0.05
N GLU A 378 -33.31 3.68 1.11
CA GLU A 378 -33.78 4.82 1.89
C GLU A 378 -32.93 6.07 1.64
N ASP A 379 -33.57 7.24 1.74
CA ASP A 379 -32.83 8.51 1.76
C ASP A 379 -32.22 8.75 3.15
N PRO A 380 -31.01 9.34 3.24
CA PRO A 380 -30.43 9.66 4.53
C PRO A 380 -31.34 10.66 5.26
N PRO A 381 -31.59 10.46 6.58
CA PRO A 381 -32.39 11.40 7.34
C PRO A 381 -31.79 12.81 7.28
N PRO A 382 -32.61 13.87 7.14
CA PRO A 382 -32.14 15.23 7.20
C PRO A 382 -31.26 15.47 8.45
N LEU A 383 -30.07 16.02 8.25
CA LEU A 383 -29.11 16.24 9.35
C LEU A 383 -29.69 17.16 10.43
N ARG A 384 -30.46 18.18 10.02
CA ARG A 384 -31.08 19.14 10.91
C ARG A 384 -32.18 18.56 11.81
N LEU A 385 -32.71 17.40 11.52
CA LEU A 385 -33.57 16.67 12.46
C LEU A 385 -32.79 16.20 13.70
N ARG A 386 -31.49 16.01 13.58
CA ARG A 386 -30.60 15.53 14.64
C ARG A 386 -29.73 16.64 15.22
N ARG A 387 -29.45 17.65 14.40
CA ARG A 387 -28.65 18.83 14.74
C ARG A 387 -29.25 20.10 14.15
N PRO A 388 -30.23 20.71 14.81
CA PRO A 388 -31.01 21.86 14.28
C PRO A 388 -30.19 23.12 14.02
N ASP A 389 -29.04 23.27 14.68
CA ASP A 389 -28.11 24.39 14.56
C ASP A 389 -27.23 24.32 13.30
N VAL A 390 -27.28 23.23 12.54
CA VAL A 390 -26.56 23.14 11.25
C VAL A 390 -27.30 23.97 10.20
N GLU A 391 -26.53 24.83 9.52
CA GLU A 391 -27.06 25.67 8.44
C GLU A 391 -27.47 24.85 7.21
N PRO A 392 -28.53 25.25 6.48
CA PRO A 392 -29.04 24.51 5.32
C PRO A 392 -28.00 24.21 4.23
N PRO A 393 -27.04 25.12 3.89
CA PRO A 393 -26.02 24.81 2.90
C PRO A 393 -25.10 23.65 3.31
N LEU A 394 -24.75 23.54 4.61
CA LEU A 394 -23.93 22.43 5.11
C LEU A 394 -24.70 21.12 5.06
N GLU A 395 -25.96 21.12 5.46
CA GLU A 395 -26.82 19.93 5.31
C GLU A 395 -26.92 19.48 3.85
N GLY A 396 -27.22 20.41 2.91
CA GLY A 396 -27.30 20.13 1.49
C GLY A 396 -26.00 19.52 0.93
N LEU A 397 -24.85 20.03 1.39
CA LEU A 397 -23.54 19.49 1.00
C LEU A 397 -23.34 18.05 1.50
N VAL A 398 -23.66 17.77 2.76
CA VAL A 398 -23.59 16.42 3.33
C VAL A 398 -24.49 15.45 2.60
N LEU A 399 -25.75 15.85 2.36
CA LEU A 399 -26.72 15.01 1.64
C LEU A 399 -26.32 14.79 0.17
N SER A 400 -25.68 15.77 -0.49
CA SER A 400 -25.18 15.58 -1.86
C SER A 400 -24.06 14.52 -1.92
N ALA A 401 -23.18 14.45 -0.91
CA ALA A 401 -22.16 13.42 -0.82
C ALA A 401 -22.77 12.02 -0.56
N LEU A 402 -23.92 11.96 0.10
CA LEU A 402 -24.69 10.75 0.39
C LEU A 402 -25.65 10.33 -0.71
N SER A 403 -25.65 11.00 -1.87
CA SER A 403 -26.52 10.61 -3.00
C SER A 403 -26.32 9.13 -3.35
N ARG A 404 -27.43 8.43 -3.61
CA ARG A 404 -27.39 7.03 -4.07
C ARG A 404 -26.78 6.90 -5.46
N ASP A 405 -27.02 7.89 -6.33
CA ASP A 405 -26.39 7.98 -7.63
C ASP A 405 -24.97 8.56 -7.51
N PRO A 406 -23.90 7.80 -7.85
CA PRO A 406 -22.54 8.28 -7.79
C PRO A 406 -22.28 9.53 -8.64
N GLU A 407 -22.99 9.70 -9.75
CA GLU A 407 -22.78 10.85 -10.67
C GLU A 407 -23.24 12.18 -10.05
N LEU A 408 -24.21 12.13 -9.14
CA LEU A 408 -24.70 13.31 -8.43
C LEU A 408 -23.81 13.72 -7.26
N ARG A 409 -22.87 12.86 -6.83
CA ARG A 409 -21.95 13.19 -5.75
C ARG A 409 -20.86 14.16 -6.25
N PRO A 410 -20.41 15.11 -5.43
CA PRO A 410 -19.24 15.92 -5.76
C PRO A 410 -17.98 15.05 -5.93
N THR A 411 -16.92 15.59 -6.54
CA THR A 411 -15.58 15.00 -6.40
C THR A 411 -15.02 15.32 -5.00
N ALA A 412 -13.96 14.60 -4.58
CA ALA A 412 -13.32 14.89 -3.29
C ALA A 412 -12.83 16.35 -3.20
N ASP A 413 -12.26 16.88 -4.27
CA ASP A 413 -11.80 18.25 -4.36
C ASP A 413 -12.97 19.27 -4.31
N GLN A 414 -14.09 18.98 -5.01
CA GLN A 414 -15.30 19.80 -4.93
C GLN A 414 -15.90 19.80 -3.52
N LEU A 415 -15.94 18.63 -2.86
CA LEU A 415 -16.43 18.51 -1.49
C LEU A 415 -15.58 19.35 -0.52
N ALA A 416 -14.23 19.27 -0.63
CA ALA A 416 -13.32 20.06 0.18
C ALA A 416 -13.57 21.57 0.03
N ARG A 417 -13.61 22.05 -1.22
CA ARG A 417 -13.81 23.50 -1.49
C ARG A 417 -15.17 23.98 -1.01
N ARG A 418 -16.22 23.22 -1.27
CA ARG A 418 -17.58 23.60 -0.83
C ARG A 418 -17.66 23.59 0.70
N LEU A 419 -17.13 22.58 1.38
CA LEU A 419 -17.13 22.51 2.83
C LEU A 419 -16.39 23.69 3.46
N ALA A 420 -15.18 24.02 2.96
CA ALA A 420 -14.41 25.14 3.45
C ALA A 420 -15.17 26.47 3.30
N ARG A 421 -15.83 26.72 2.14
CA ARG A 421 -16.66 27.91 1.90
C ARG A 421 -17.88 27.95 2.82
N THR A 422 -18.64 26.87 2.90
CA THR A 422 -19.87 26.80 3.71
C THR A 422 -19.63 27.04 5.19
N VAL A 423 -18.45 26.61 5.70
CA VAL A 423 -18.10 26.84 7.09
C VAL A 423 -17.55 28.24 7.34
N ALA A 424 -16.85 28.85 6.35
CA ALA A 424 -16.34 30.22 6.43
C ALA A 424 -17.47 31.27 6.27
N ASP A 425 -18.44 31.00 5.38
CA ASP A 425 -19.62 31.83 5.15
C ASP A 425 -20.88 30.97 4.93
N PRO A 426 -21.62 30.69 5.99
CA PRO A 426 -22.81 29.83 5.93
C PRO A 426 -23.95 30.36 5.07
N TYR A 427 -23.92 31.61 4.66
CA TYR A 427 -24.98 32.27 3.87
C TYR A 427 -24.69 32.27 2.37
N THR A 428 -23.51 31.81 1.93
CA THR A 428 -23.20 31.70 0.49
C THR A 428 -23.96 30.55 -0.17
N PRO A 429 -24.75 30.77 -1.25
CA PRO A 429 -25.42 29.70 -1.99
C PRO A 429 -24.41 28.70 -2.58
N LEU A 430 -24.75 27.41 -2.61
CA LEU A 430 -23.90 26.33 -3.13
C LEU A 430 -23.79 26.30 -4.68
N ASP A 431 -24.64 27.05 -5.38
CA ASP A 431 -24.82 26.95 -6.84
C ASP A 431 -23.97 27.93 -7.67
N GLU A 432 -23.11 28.74 -7.08
CA GLU A 432 -22.16 29.55 -7.85
C GLU A 432 -21.02 28.69 -8.39
N PRO A 433 -20.84 28.62 -9.76
CA PRO A 433 -19.71 27.94 -10.37
C PRO A 433 -18.39 28.62 -9.96
N ALA A 434 -17.40 27.82 -9.61
CA ALA A 434 -16.06 28.25 -9.23
C ALA A 434 -15.21 28.55 -10.45
#